data_2f8b1defac62cadd80755c1158b36efd
#
_entry.id   2f8b1defac62cadd80755c1158b36efd
#
_cell.length_a   1.000
_cell.length_b   1.000
_cell.length_c   1.000
_cell.angle_alpha   90.00
_cell.angle_beta   90.00
_cell.angle_gamma   90.00
#
_symmetry.space_group_name_H-M   'P 1'
#
loop_
_entity.id
_entity.type
_entity.pdbx_description
1 polymer ?
#
loop_
_entity_poly.entity_id
_entity_poly.type
_entity_poly.pdbx_seq_one_letter_code
_entity_poly.pdbx_strand_id
1 'polypeptide(L)'
;YAKPGGNPHSAEVLPDGNVVVASSTGNLLSVYVYNGADSYVSRPAFTMPVHSAHNVVWDRKRGCLWTATGAQLLKLAYNGKRTAPELTQVRSYDMAAGNTDAHDLAPVCGEDAMYVSTNQHVYKFDCAAEKFLDVEIFQQNTIKSISTGPEGYSTIVMRPTSGGSNWWSAEVCDMKGNRLFNRAGYQIYKARWYVENPFGYPEVHTL
;
A
#
# COMPACT_ATOMS: atom_id res chain seq x y z
N TYR A 1 -2.11 -20.91 -0.74
CA TYR A 1 -2.03 -19.90 0.34
C TYR A 1 -0.68 -19.99 1.05
N ALA A 2 -0.31 -18.94 1.81
CA ALA A 2 0.92 -18.90 2.59
C ALA A 2 0.67 -18.28 3.98
N LYS A 3 1.61 -18.47 4.90
CA LYS A 3 1.67 -17.79 6.20
C LYS A 3 2.92 -16.89 6.23
N PRO A 4 2.86 -15.67 5.75
CA PRO A 4 4.04 -14.81 5.63
C PRO A 4 4.66 -14.45 6.99
N GLY A 5 3.90 -14.44 8.07
CA GLY A 5 4.39 -14.02 9.38
C GLY A 5 4.71 -12.52 9.45
N GLY A 6 5.26 -12.07 10.57
CA GLY A 6 5.75 -10.69 10.71
C GLY A 6 4.71 -9.59 10.53
N ASN A 7 3.44 -9.88 10.84
CA ASN A 7 2.32 -8.94 10.71
C ASN A 7 2.15 -8.41 9.28
N PRO A 8 1.61 -9.22 8.34
CA PRO A 8 1.41 -8.80 6.95
C PRO A 8 0.34 -7.72 6.84
N HIS A 9 0.63 -6.64 6.13
CA HIS A 9 -0.25 -5.49 5.95
C HIS A 9 -0.73 -5.28 4.52
N SER A 10 0.01 -5.78 3.55
CA SER A 10 -0.30 -5.62 2.13
C SER A 10 0.23 -6.78 1.33
N ALA A 11 -0.45 -7.10 0.25
CA ALA A 11 0.00 -8.05 -0.76
C ALA A 11 -0.33 -7.52 -2.15
N GLU A 12 0.51 -7.82 -3.12
CA GLU A 12 0.36 -7.43 -4.51
C GLU A 12 0.70 -8.60 -5.43
N VAL A 13 -0.03 -8.73 -6.53
CA VAL A 13 0.23 -9.73 -7.56
C VAL A 13 1.20 -9.15 -8.59
N LEU A 14 2.26 -9.89 -8.88
CA LEU A 14 3.25 -9.53 -9.89
C LEU A 14 2.82 -10.03 -11.29
N PRO A 15 3.43 -9.51 -12.38
CA PRO A 15 3.03 -9.84 -13.76
C PRO A 15 3.01 -11.32 -14.12
N ASP A 16 3.82 -12.11 -13.45
CA ASP A 16 3.95 -13.56 -13.67
C ASP A 16 3.09 -14.42 -12.73
N GLY A 17 2.20 -13.75 -11.94
CA GLY A 17 1.32 -14.39 -10.97
C GLY A 17 1.96 -14.63 -9.60
N ASN A 18 3.24 -14.34 -9.41
CA ASN A 18 3.85 -14.37 -8.08
C ASN A 18 3.23 -13.32 -7.16
N VAL A 19 3.30 -13.53 -5.85
CA VAL A 19 2.72 -12.62 -4.86
C VAL A 19 3.82 -12.06 -3.98
N VAL A 20 3.91 -10.75 -3.89
CA VAL A 20 4.75 -10.06 -2.92
C VAL A 20 3.93 -9.64 -1.70
N VAL A 21 4.47 -9.82 -0.51
CA VAL A 21 3.83 -9.49 0.78
C VAL A 21 4.73 -8.56 1.58
N ALA A 22 4.15 -7.48 2.10
CA ALA A 22 4.81 -6.57 3.04
C ALA A 22 4.46 -6.96 4.48
N SER A 23 5.48 -7.21 5.29
CA SER A 23 5.35 -7.61 6.70
C SER A 23 6.03 -6.59 7.61
N SER A 24 5.24 -5.83 8.38
CA SER A 24 5.71 -4.66 9.12
C SER A 24 6.65 -5.01 10.27
N THR A 25 6.23 -5.87 11.21
CA THR A 25 7.08 -6.30 12.33
C THR A 25 8.16 -7.30 11.89
N GLY A 26 7.96 -7.93 10.74
CA GLY A 26 8.99 -8.75 10.09
C GLY A 26 10.09 -7.94 9.43
N ASN A 27 9.85 -6.64 9.17
CA ASN A 27 10.76 -5.74 8.47
C ASN A 27 11.22 -6.29 7.12
N LEU A 28 10.29 -6.84 6.33
CA LEU A 28 10.65 -7.46 5.05
C LEU A 28 9.51 -7.47 4.04
N LEU A 29 9.90 -7.55 2.77
CA LEU A 29 9.08 -8.03 1.67
C LEU A 29 9.40 -9.50 1.41
N SER A 30 8.36 -10.29 1.16
CA SER A 30 8.47 -11.70 0.81
C SER A 30 7.81 -11.96 -0.53
N VAL A 31 8.50 -12.64 -1.46
CA VAL A 31 7.92 -13.05 -2.74
C VAL A 31 7.63 -14.55 -2.71
N TYR A 32 6.38 -14.90 -2.98
CA TYR A 32 5.89 -16.27 -3.05
C TYR A 32 5.62 -16.64 -4.50
N VAL A 33 6.17 -17.77 -4.93
CA VAL A 33 5.96 -18.30 -6.28
C VAL A 33 4.57 -18.91 -6.37
N TYR A 34 3.79 -18.44 -7.35
CA TYR A 34 2.54 -19.05 -7.73
C TYR A 34 2.79 -20.27 -8.63
N ASN A 35 2.33 -21.42 -8.22
CA ASN A 35 2.56 -22.69 -8.91
C ASN A 35 1.32 -23.28 -9.61
N GLY A 36 0.23 -22.52 -9.66
CA GLY A 36 -1.00 -22.91 -10.35
C GLY A 36 -1.87 -23.93 -9.63
N ALA A 37 -1.48 -24.38 -8.46
CA ALA A 37 -2.22 -25.37 -7.68
C ALA A 37 -2.73 -24.77 -6.36
N ASP A 38 -3.80 -25.32 -5.83
CA ASP A 38 -4.31 -25.05 -4.49
C ASP A 38 -3.36 -25.60 -3.41
N SER A 39 -2.11 -25.18 -3.45
CA SER A 39 -1.10 -25.67 -2.56
C SER A 39 -0.62 -24.60 -1.58
N TYR A 40 -0.32 -25.05 -0.38
CA TYR A 40 0.32 -24.23 0.62
C TYR A 40 1.79 -24.01 0.27
N VAL A 41 2.17 -22.73 0.17
CA VAL A 41 3.56 -22.33 -0.01
C VAL A 41 4.16 -22.00 1.36
N SER A 42 5.00 -22.86 1.88
CA SER A 42 5.52 -22.76 3.26
C SER A 42 6.58 -21.69 3.43
N ARG A 43 7.31 -21.37 2.37
CA ARG A 43 8.43 -20.42 2.40
C ARG A 43 8.39 -19.49 1.20
N PRO A 44 8.78 -18.21 1.37
CA PRO A 44 9.01 -17.33 0.23
C PRO A 44 10.20 -17.82 -0.59
N ALA A 45 10.15 -17.60 -1.89
CA ALA A 45 11.27 -17.85 -2.80
C ALA A 45 12.32 -16.73 -2.72
N PHE A 46 11.92 -15.54 -2.29
CA PHE A 46 12.81 -14.40 -2.10
C PHE A 46 12.35 -13.56 -0.91
N THR A 47 13.29 -12.96 -0.21
CA THR A 47 13.01 -11.96 0.84
C THR A 47 13.94 -10.77 0.70
N MET A 48 13.43 -9.57 0.94
CA MET A 48 14.17 -8.33 0.96
C MET A 48 13.91 -7.59 2.28
N PRO A 49 14.95 -7.21 3.04
CA PRO A 49 14.78 -6.37 4.22
C PRO A 49 14.22 -5.00 3.85
N VAL A 50 13.09 -4.63 4.45
CA VAL A 50 12.46 -3.30 4.33
C VAL A 50 11.88 -2.95 5.69
N HIS A 51 12.47 -1.96 6.35
CA HIS A 51 12.05 -1.54 7.69
C HIS A 51 10.59 -1.10 7.69
N SER A 52 9.80 -1.64 8.63
CA SER A 52 8.39 -1.28 8.80
C SER A 52 7.55 -1.38 7.50
N ALA A 53 7.75 -2.45 6.72
CA ALA A 53 7.07 -2.64 5.44
C ALA A 53 5.55 -2.79 5.63
N HIS A 54 4.77 -1.76 5.28
CA HIS A 54 3.30 -1.77 5.45
C HIS A 54 2.53 -1.87 4.15
N ASN A 55 3.20 -1.73 3.01
CA ASN A 55 2.51 -1.57 1.73
C ASN A 55 3.37 -2.03 0.56
N VAL A 56 2.71 -2.45 -0.49
CA VAL A 56 3.29 -2.74 -1.81
C VAL A 56 2.30 -2.36 -2.89
N VAL A 57 2.78 -1.80 -4.00
CA VAL A 57 1.99 -1.45 -5.18
C VAL A 57 2.80 -1.76 -6.43
N TRP A 58 2.26 -2.57 -7.34
CA TRP A 58 2.84 -2.79 -8.64
C TRP A 58 2.45 -1.67 -9.60
N ASP A 59 3.44 -1.03 -10.20
CA ASP A 59 3.27 -0.01 -11.23
C ASP A 59 3.51 -0.64 -12.61
N ARG A 60 2.43 -1.00 -13.28
CA ARG A 60 2.47 -1.61 -14.60
C ARG A 60 3.10 -0.70 -15.65
N LYS A 61 2.83 0.61 -15.58
CA LYS A 61 3.34 1.59 -16.54
C LYS A 61 4.86 1.66 -16.51
N ARG A 62 5.45 1.51 -15.32
CA ARG A 62 6.90 1.60 -15.12
C ARG A 62 7.57 0.24 -14.95
N GLY A 63 6.80 -0.84 -14.86
CA GLY A 63 7.32 -2.20 -14.63
C GLY A 63 8.09 -2.31 -13.32
N CYS A 64 7.64 -1.63 -12.27
CA CYS A 64 8.32 -1.60 -10.98
C CYS A 64 7.36 -1.79 -9.81
N LEU A 65 7.90 -2.12 -8.65
CA LEU A 65 7.18 -2.20 -7.40
C LEU A 65 7.52 -0.98 -6.54
N TRP A 66 6.49 -0.41 -5.91
CA TRP A 66 6.63 0.63 -4.91
C TRP A 66 6.35 0.06 -3.53
N THR A 67 7.14 0.49 -2.54
CA THR A 67 6.90 0.23 -1.12
C THR A 67 7.41 1.40 -0.30
N ALA A 68 6.72 1.72 0.80
CA ALA A 68 7.19 2.75 1.71
C ALA A 68 7.74 2.11 3.00
N THR A 69 8.85 2.63 3.46
CA THR A 69 9.45 2.34 4.76
C THR A 69 8.99 3.35 5.82
N GLY A 70 9.61 3.33 6.99
CA GLY A 70 9.35 4.33 8.01
C GLY A 70 9.49 5.79 7.52
N ALA A 71 10.47 6.09 6.67
CA ALA A 71 10.81 7.47 6.27
C ALA A 71 11.02 7.67 4.75
N GLN A 72 10.90 6.63 3.95
CA GLN A 72 11.21 6.67 2.51
C GLN A 72 10.16 5.93 1.68
N LEU A 73 9.95 6.39 0.45
CA LEU A 73 9.33 5.62 -0.61
C LEU A 73 10.44 4.97 -1.45
N LEU A 74 10.35 3.66 -1.63
CA LEU A 74 11.31 2.89 -2.41
C LEU A 74 10.70 2.48 -3.76
N LYS A 75 11.51 2.60 -4.82
CA LYS A 75 11.24 2.05 -6.13
C LYS A 75 12.10 0.80 -6.31
N LEU A 76 11.45 -0.33 -6.60
CA LEU A 76 12.10 -1.62 -6.72
C LEU A 76 11.92 -2.18 -8.13
N ALA A 77 12.99 -2.70 -8.70
CA ALA A 77 12.91 -3.52 -9.92
C ALA A 77 12.53 -4.96 -9.54
N TYR A 78 11.72 -5.57 -10.37
CA TYR A 78 11.42 -7.00 -10.35
C TYR A 78 12.08 -7.68 -11.55
N ASN A 79 12.80 -8.77 -11.32
CA ASN A 79 13.55 -9.44 -12.39
C ASN A 79 12.68 -10.21 -13.39
N GLY A 80 11.38 -10.38 -13.16
CA GLY A 80 10.44 -11.09 -14.03
C GLY A 80 10.67 -12.61 -14.10
N LYS A 81 11.50 -13.17 -13.25
CA LYS A 81 11.81 -14.61 -13.28
C LYS A 81 10.89 -15.35 -12.30
N ARG A 82 9.79 -15.90 -12.82
CA ARG A 82 8.76 -16.55 -12.00
C ARG A 82 9.30 -17.56 -10.99
N THR A 83 10.22 -18.45 -11.39
CA THR A 83 10.74 -19.51 -10.52
C THR A 83 11.94 -19.10 -9.67
N ALA A 84 12.54 -17.94 -9.95
CA ALA A 84 13.66 -17.36 -9.23
C ALA A 84 13.45 -15.84 -9.09
N PRO A 85 12.37 -15.40 -8.40
CA PRO A 85 12.03 -14.00 -8.27
C PRO A 85 13.07 -13.25 -7.45
N GLU A 86 13.31 -12.00 -7.81
CA GLU A 86 14.23 -11.11 -7.10
C GLU A 86 13.74 -9.68 -7.20
N LEU A 87 13.82 -8.95 -6.09
CA LEU A 87 13.58 -7.51 -6.00
C LEU A 87 14.90 -6.80 -5.75
N THR A 88 15.12 -5.69 -6.46
CA THR A 88 16.31 -4.86 -6.28
C THR A 88 15.90 -3.41 -6.10
N GLN A 89 16.41 -2.72 -5.08
CA GLN A 89 16.16 -1.30 -4.91
C GLN A 89 16.85 -0.51 -6.03
N VAL A 90 16.04 0.27 -6.76
CA VAL A 90 16.51 1.13 -7.85
C VAL A 90 16.70 2.55 -7.35
N ARG A 91 15.75 3.03 -6.53
CA ARG A 91 15.74 4.41 -6.04
C ARG A 91 14.99 4.52 -4.72
N SER A 92 15.34 5.55 -3.95
CA SER A 92 14.61 5.97 -2.76
C SER A 92 14.30 7.46 -2.81
N TYR A 93 13.20 7.84 -2.17
CA TYR A 93 12.74 9.22 -2.06
C TYR A 93 12.46 9.49 -0.59
N ASP A 94 13.18 10.44 -0.02
CA ASP A 94 13.04 10.80 1.39
C ASP A 94 11.74 11.57 1.61
N MET A 95 10.99 11.21 2.64
CA MET A 95 9.92 12.04 3.18
C MET A 95 10.53 13.16 4.03
N ALA A 96 9.75 14.21 4.29
CA ALA A 96 10.22 15.30 5.11
C ALA A 96 10.67 14.81 6.50
N ALA A 97 11.67 15.46 7.07
CA ALA A 97 12.25 15.09 8.36
C ALA A 97 11.20 15.01 9.47
N GLY A 98 11.29 13.99 10.30
CA GLY A 98 10.33 13.72 11.39
C GLY A 98 9.11 12.90 10.97
N ASN A 99 8.91 12.62 9.67
CA ASN A 99 7.86 11.70 9.24
C ASN A 99 8.32 10.26 9.41
N THR A 100 7.49 9.48 10.07
CA THR A 100 7.78 8.09 10.38
C THR A 100 6.56 7.21 10.11
N ASP A 101 6.81 5.92 9.98
CA ASP A 101 5.79 4.87 9.93
C ASP A 101 4.76 5.10 8.81
N ALA A 102 5.20 4.91 7.58
CA ALA A 102 4.30 4.91 6.43
C ALA A 102 3.27 3.78 6.55
N HIS A 103 2.00 4.14 6.68
CA HIS A 103 0.91 3.18 6.90
C HIS A 103 0.24 2.75 5.62
N ASP A 104 0.13 3.65 4.65
CA ASP A 104 -0.59 3.38 3.42
C ASP A 104 0.13 3.90 2.19
N LEU A 105 -0.03 3.15 1.12
CA LEU A 105 0.38 3.49 -0.23
C LEU A 105 -0.76 3.09 -1.15
N ALA A 106 -1.37 4.05 -1.82
CA ALA A 106 -2.53 3.80 -2.65
C ALA A 106 -2.49 4.61 -3.95
N PRO A 107 -2.71 3.99 -5.11
CA PRO A 107 -2.86 4.70 -6.36
C PRO A 107 -3.96 5.74 -6.31
N VAL A 108 -3.78 6.86 -7.00
CA VAL A 108 -4.79 7.90 -7.17
C VAL A 108 -5.60 7.60 -8.43
N CYS A 109 -6.91 7.42 -8.28
CA CYS A 109 -7.79 7.11 -9.41
C CYS A 109 -7.72 8.24 -10.46
N GLY A 110 -7.45 7.87 -11.71
CA GLY A 110 -7.37 8.81 -12.85
C GLY A 110 -6.08 9.64 -12.91
N GLU A 111 -5.11 9.42 -12.02
CA GLU A 111 -3.87 10.20 -11.98
C GLU A 111 -2.62 9.29 -11.98
N ASP A 112 -1.52 9.79 -12.50
CA ASP A 112 -0.19 9.13 -12.43
C ASP A 112 0.49 9.47 -11.09
N ALA A 113 -0.17 9.10 -9.99
CA ALA A 113 0.23 9.47 -8.65
C ALA A 113 -0.18 8.41 -7.61
N MET A 114 0.43 8.47 -6.45
CA MET A 114 0.08 7.66 -5.28
C MET A 114 -0.09 8.53 -4.04
N TYR A 115 -1.00 8.15 -3.15
CA TYR A 115 -1.01 8.66 -1.78
C TYR A 115 -0.08 7.82 -0.91
N VAL A 116 0.66 8.51 -0.05
CA VAL A 116 1.47 7.92 1.03
C VAL A 116 1.06 8.55 2.34
N SER A 117 0.52 7.78 3.28
CA SER A 117 0.22 8.27 4.62
C SER A 117 1.25 7.82 5.63
N THR A 118 1.59 8.70 6.55
CA THR A 118 2.50 8.45 7.68
C THR A 118 1.79 8.77 9.01
N ASN A 119 2.52 8.66 10.11
CA ASN A 119 1.99 9.10 11.41
C ASN A 119 1.76 10.63 11.49
N GLN A 120 2.41 11.43 10.66
CA GLN A 120 2.38 12.89 10.74
C GLN A 120 1.73 13.56 9.54
N HIS A 121 1.89 12.99 8.34
CA HIS A 121 1.46 13.61 7.09
C HIS A 121 0.80 12.64 6.14
N VAL A 122 0.08 13.18 5.17
CA VAL A 122 -0.30 12.50 3.94
C VAL A 122 0.37 13.23 2.78
N TYR A 123 1.06 12.49 1.96
CA TYR A 123 1.68 12.97 0.73
C TYR A 123 0.96 12.40 -0.48
N LYS A 124 0.95 13.17 -1.56
CA LYS A 124 0.72 12.68 -2.91
C LYS A 124 2.07 12.60 -3.61
N PHE A 125 2.47 11.41 -4.02
CA PHE A 125 3.68 11.23 -4.80
C PHE A 125 3.33 11.30 -6.28
N ASP A 126 3.83 12.33 -6.96
CA ASP A 126 3.75 12.46 -8.41
C ASP A 126 4.76 11.49 -9.04
N CYS A 127 4.25 10.44 -9.69
CA CYS A 127 5.10 9.38 -10.24
C CYS A 127 5.84 9.81 -11.52
N ALA A 128 5.35 10.85 -12.23
CA ALA A 128 6.03 11.38 -13.41
C ALA A 128 7.17 12.34 -13.02
N ALA A 129 6.90 13.21 -12.05
CA ALA A 129 7.90 14.16 -11.53
C ALA A 129 8.82 13.54 -10.47
N GLU A 130 8.49 12.34 -9.99
CA GLU A 130 9.20 11.61 -8.93
C GLU A 130 9.41 12.46 -7.66
N LYS A 131 8.36 13.13 -7.20
CA LYS A 131 8.41 14.01 -6.03
C LYS A 131 7.18 13.93 -5.16
N PHE A 132 7.36 14.22 -3.87
CA PHE A 132 6.26 14.36 -2.91
C PHE A 132 5.62 15.74 -3.00
N LEU A 133 4.30 15.74 -2.81
CA LEU A 133 3.45 16.92 -2.62
C LEU A 133 2.64 16.70 -1.34
N ASP A 134 2.54 17.73 -0.50
CA ASP A 134 1.67 17.67 0.68
C ASP A 134 0.21 17.60 0.25
N VAL A 135 -0.59 16.84 1.01
CA VAL A 135 -2.03 16.76 0.85
C VAL A 135 -2.70 17.40 2.05
N GLU A 136 -3.49 18.41 1.81
CA GLU A 136 -4.27 19.06 2.84
C GLU A 136 -5.54 18.24 3.13
N ILE A 137 -5.64 17.76 4.36
CA ILE A 137 -6.83 17.09 4.91
C ILE A 137 -7.10 17.62 6.31
N PHE A 138 -8.35 17.50 6.79
CA PHE A 138 -8.76 18.02 8.08
C PHE A 138 -7.93 17.51 9.28
N GLN A 139 -7.34 16.33 9.14
CA GLN A 139 -6.42 15.74 10.14
C GLN A 139 -5.44 14.82 9.43
N GLN A 140 -4.20 15.24 9.33
CA GLN A 140 -3.17 14.55 8.57
C GLN A 140 -2.49 13.42 9.36
N ASN A 141 -2.46 13.52 10.68
CA ASN A 141 -1.80 12.54 11.53
C ASN A 141 -2.61 11.25 11.68
N THR A 142 -1.89 10.14 11.81
CA THR A 142 -2.43 8.80 12.07
C THR A 142 -3.38 8.24 10.99
N ILE A 143 -3.37 8.76 9.77
CA ILE A 143 -4.17 8.21 8.68
C ILE A 143 -3.67 6.80 8.33
N LYS A 144 -4.53 5.81 8.50
CA LYS A 144 -4.24 4.39 8.24
C LYS A 144 -4.60 3.94 6.83
N SER A 145 -5.52 4.65 6.18
CA SER A 145 -5.76 4.48 4.74
C SER A 145 -6.35 5.72 4.11
N ILE A 146 -6.04 5.88 2.81
CA ILE A 146 -6.61 6.92 1.95
C ILE A 146 -6.92 6.29 0.59
N SER A 147 -8.10 6.55 0.03
CA SER A 147 -8.51 6.00 -1.25
C SER A 147 -9.36 6.99 -2.03
N THR A 148 -8.98 7.24 -3.27
CA THR A 148 -9.79 8.02 -4.22
C THR A 148 -10.99 7.23 -4.69
N GLY A 149 -12.14 7.88 -4.75
CA GLY A 149 -13.36 7.33 -5.34
C GLY A 149 -13.35 7.40 -6.87
N PRO A 150 -14.33 6.78 -7.52
CA PRO A 150 -14.65 7.04 -8.91
C PRO A 150 -15.08 8.50 -9.09
N GLU A 151 -15.21 8.94 -10.33
CA GLU A 151 -15.66 10.31 -10.63
C GLU A 151 -16.97 10.64 -9.91
N GLY A 152 -17.02 11.80 -9.25
CA GLY A 152 -18.16 12.26 -8.46
C GLY A 152 -18.22 11.74 -7.02
N TYR A 153 -17.31 10.87 -6.61
CA TYR A 153 -17.23 10.38 -5.24
C TYR A 153 -16.04 10.97 -4.47
N SER A 154 -16.23 11.15 -3.17
CA SER A 154 -15.19 11.71 -2.30
C SER A 154 -14.01 10.76 -2.14
N THR A 155 -12.81 11.32 -2.04
CA THR A 155 -11.67 10.59 -1.45
C THR A 155 -12.00 10.27 0.01
N ILE A 156 -11.85 9.00 0.39
CA ILE A 156 -12.12 8.50 1.74
C ILE A 156 -10.82 8.34 2.52
N VAL A 157 -10.91 8.61 3.81
CA VAL A 157 -9.82 8.41 4.76
C VAL A 157 -10.30 7.58 5.95
N MET A 158 -9.44 6.71 6.45
CA MET A 158 -9.61 6.05 7.73
C MET A 158 -8.51 6.51 8.69
N ARG A 159 -8.93 6.99 9.85
CA ARG A 159 -8.06 7.32 10.97
C ARG A 159 -8.65 6.77 12.25
N PRO A 160 -7.83 6.36 13.22
CA PRO A 160 -8.34 5.98 14.53
C PRO A 160 -9.09 7.12 15.18
N THR A 161 -10.25 6.82 15.74
CA THR A 161 -11.02 7.78 16.53
C THR A 161 -10.68 7.67 18.00
N SER A 162 -10.74 8.80 18.73
CA SER A 162 -10.52 8.84 20.16
C SER A 162 -11.51 7.92 20.89
N GLY A 163 -11.04 6.97 21.66
CA GLY A 163 -11.88 6.16 22.55
C GLY A 163 -11.65 4.66 22.52
N GLY A 164 -10.63 4.13 21.85
CA GLY A 164 -10.46 2.69 21.95
C GLY A 164 -9.24 2.08 21.30
N SER A 165 -8.78 2.61 20.20
CA SER A 165 -7.63 2.05 19.51
C SER A 165 -6.85 3.12 18.76
N ASN A 166 -5.54 2.90 18.64
CA ASN A 166 -4.68 3.75 17.85
C ASN A 166 -4.49 3.24 16.40
N TRP A 167 -5.21 2.17 16.00
CA TRP A 167 -5.01 1.54 14.70
C TRP A 167 -6.30 1.22 13.91
N TRP A 168 -7.50 1.35 14.50
CA TRP A 168 -8.77 1.13 13.81
C TRP A 168 -9.83 2.17 14.18
N SER A 169 -10.89 2.24 13.38
CA SER A 169 -12.07 3.06 13.65
C SER A 169 -13.34 2.32 13.23
N ALA A 170 -14.49 2.71 13.80
CA ALA A 170 -15.80 2.28 13.33
C ALA A 170 -16.34 3.17 12.19
N GLU A 171 -15.60 4.21 11.83
CA GLU A 171 -16.04 5.18 10.83
C GLU A 171 -15.02 5.42 9.71
N VAL A 172 -15.53 5.90 8.57
CA VAL A 172 -14.77 6.38 7.43
C VAL A 172 -15.26 7.79 7.11
N CYS A 173 -14.33 8.70 6.86
CA CYS A 173 -14.61 10.11 6.55
C CYS A 173 -14.11 10.49 5.16
N ASP A 174 -14.56 11.65 4.65
CA ASP A 174 -13.91 12.33 3.55
C ASP A 174 -12.67 13.12 4.04
N MET A 175 -11.96 13.77 3.11
CA MET A 175 -10.79 14.60 3.41
C MET A 175 -11.11 15.86 4.23
N LYS A 176 -12.39 16.27 4.31
CA LYS A 176 -12.87 17.41 5.10
C LYS A 176 -13.34 17.00 6.49
N GLY A 177 -13.36 15.70 6.79
CA GLY A 177 -13.83 15.16 8.07
C GLY A 177 -15.34 14.87 8.11
N ASN A 178 -16.05 15.02 7.02
CA ASN A 178 -17.45 14.59 6.98
C ASN A 178 -17.50 13.07 7.04
N ARG A 179 -18.31 12.57 7.96
CA ARG A 179 -18.51 11.13 8.14
C ARG A 179 -19.34 10.56 7.00
N LEU A 180 -18.76 9.63 6.26
CA LEU A 180 -19.42 8.93 5.15
C LEU A 180 -19.99 7.58 5.57
N PHE A 181 -19.35 6.93 6.53
CA PHE A 181 -19.77 5.64 7.06
C PHE A 181 -19.47 5.57 8.56
N ASN A 182 -20.38 4.94 9.31
CA ASN A 182 -20.17 4.58 10.71
C ASN A 182 -21.02 3.37 11.05
N ARG A 183 -20.40 2.37 11.68
CA ARG A 183 -21.14 1.23 12.23
C ARG A 183 -20.50 0.75 13.54
N ALA A 184 -21.27 0.83 14.60
CA ALA A 184 -20.84 0.38 15.91
C ALA A 184 -20.37 -1.08 15.89
N GLY A 185 -19.26 -1.37 16.55
CA GLY A 185 -18.62 -2.68 16.58
C GLY A 185 -17.70 -3.00 15.43
N TYR A 186 -17.65 -2.18 14.38
CA TYR A 186 -16.67 -2.37 13.31
C TYR A 186 -15.28 -1.88 13.74
N GLN A 187 -14.27 -2.63 13.32
CA GLN A 187 -12.86 -2.33 13.52
C GLN A 187 -12.18 -2.20 12.15
N ILE A 188 -12.37 -1.05 11.52
CA ILE A 188 -11.87 -0.79 10.17
C ILE A 188 -10.42 -0.30 10.29
N TYR A 189 -9.48 -1.03 9.70
CA TYR A 189 -8.08 -0.60 9.59
C TYR A 189 -7.81 0.12 8.27
N LYS A 190 -8.32 -0.42 7.16
CA LYS A 190 -8.20 0.18 5.82
C LYS A 190 -9.55 0.15 5.13
N ALA A 191 -9.87 1.24 4.43
CA ALA A 191 -11.03 1.36 3.56
C ALA A 191 -10.57 1.69 2.14
N ARG A 192 -11.22 1.06 1.14
CA ARG A 192 -10.93 1.26 -0.27
C ARG A 192 -12.20 1.41 -1.07
N TRP A 193 -12.20 2.33 -2.03
CA TRP A 193 -13.16 2.25 -3.11
C TRP A 193 -12.83 1.05 -4.00
N TYR A 194 -13.86 0.36 -4.42
CA TYR A 194 -13.71 -0.67 -5.45
C TYR A 194 -13.74 0.00 -6.82
N VAL A 195 -12.57 0.38 -7.29
CA VAL A 195 -12.35 1.06 -8.58
C VAL A 195 -11.22 0.37 -9.32
N GLU A 196 -11.17 0.58 -10.63
CA GLU A 196 -10.02 0.15 -11.41
C GLU A 196 -8.73 0.74 -10.84
N ASN A 197 -7.75 -0.11 -10.60
CA ASN A 197 -6.43 0.34 -10.15
C ASN A 197 -5.60 0.79 -11.37
N PRO A 198 -5.29 2.10 -11.51
CA PRO A 198 -4.54 2.59 -12.66
C PRO A 198 -3.13 2.02 -12.76
N PHE A 199 -2.58 1.49 -11.66
CA PHE A 199 -1.27 0.86 -11.61
C PHE A 199 -1.34 -0.66 -11.80
N GLY A 200 -2.51 -1.27 -11.64
CA GLY A 200 -2.73 -2.70 -11.77
C GLY A 200 -2.88 -3.17 -13.22
N TYR A 201 -3.36 -4.38 -13.36
CA TYR A 201 -3.63 -5.00 -14.65
C TYR A 201 -5.02 -4.63 -15.14
N PRO A 202 -5.21 -4.33 -16.47
CA PRO A 202 -6.52 -3.94 -16.99
C PRO A 202 -7.52 -5.08 -17.05
N GLU A 203 -7.08 -6.32 -16.96
CA GLU A 203 -7.92 -7.50 -17.11
C GLU A 203 -7.59 -8.54 -16.04
N VAL A 204 -8.63 -9.24 -15.57
CA VAL A 204 -8.43 -10.45 -14.79
C VAL A 204 -7.88 -11.51 -15.74
N HIS A 205 -6.60 -11.81 -15.63
CA HIS A 205 -6.04 -12.93 -16.36
C HIS A 205 -6.69 -14.20 -15.81
N THR A 206 -7.51 -14.85 -16.62
CA THR A 206 -7.84 -16.25 -16.39
C THR A 206 -6.54 -17.04 -16.47
N LEU A 207 -6.08 -17.47 -15.32
CA LEU A 207 -4.90 -18.32 -15.15
C LEU A 207 -5.18 -19.73 -15.65
#